data_c2ddda1026fb9250f56cb9cea5d70384
#
_entry.id   c2ddda1026fb9250f56cb9cea5d70384
#
_cell.length_a   1.000
_cell.length_b   1.000
_cell.length_c   1.000
_cell.angle_alpha   90.00
_cell.angle_beta   90.00
_cell.angle_gamma   90.00
#
_symmetry.space_group_name_H-M   'P 1'
#
loop_
_entity.id
_entity.type
_entity.pdbx_description
1 polymer ?
#
loop_
_entity_poly.entity_id
_entity_poly.type
_entity_poly.pdbx_seq_one_letter_code
_entity_poly.pdbx_strand_id
1 'polypeptide(L)'
;MDATNNEKADVLKWMLGQIYREEKRKKQLDERLVRIAEEMDAPIGGVGYRPLPRSSSGEGNGAASIILKMSDIEERIYTQKEEVEKAIVRVMDILDYLPQDSLEREICELRHIDMKPWKDIQESIPMSRSQ
;
A
#
# COMPACT_ATOMS: atom_id res chain seq x y z
N MET A 1 25.97 0.54 -25.73
CA MET A 1 24.66 1.13 -25.96
C MET A 1 23.55 0.30 -25.41
N ASP A 2 23.50 -0.97 -25.81
CA ASP A 2 22.42 -1.82 -25.32
C ASP A 2 22.41 -1.91 -23.81
N ALA A 3 23.58 -2.02 -23.21
CA ALA A 3 23.64 -2.07 -21.74
C ALA A 3 23.06 -0.82 -21.11
N THR A 4 23.34 0.32 -21.68
CA THR A 4 22.84 1.57 -21.16
C THR A 4 21.31 1.64 -21.28
N ASN A 5 20.79 1.17 -22.42
CA ASN A 5 19.34 1.16 -22.62
C ASN A 5 18.69 0.19 -21.68
N ASN A 6 19.31 -0.96 -21.41
CA ASN A 6 18.76 -1.92 -20.47
C ASN A 6 18.76 -1.36 -19.06
N GLU A 7 19.81 -0.65 -18.69
CA GLU A 7 19.87 -0.03 -17.38
C GLU A 7 18.75 0.99 -17.21
N LYS A 8 18.54 1.80 -18.25
CA LYS A 8 17.47 2.80 -18.21
C LYS A 8 16.10 2.13 -18.11
N ALA A 9 15.91 1.04 -18.85
CA ALA A 9 14.66 0.31 -18.81
C ALA A 9 14.42 -0.27 -17.41
N ASP A 10 15.47 -0.78 -16.78
CA ASP A 10 15.36 -1.33 -15.44
C ASP A 10 15.00 -0.25 -14.42
N VAL A 11 15.63 0.91 -14.55
CA VAL A 11 15.31 2.03 -13.66
C VAL A 11 13.87 2.45 -13.85
N LEU A 12 13.42 2.53 -15.09
CA LEU A 12 12.05 2.93 -15.38
C LEU A 12 11.05 1.92 -14.82
N LYS A 13 11.34 0.64 -14.97
CA LYS A 13 10.48 -0.39 -14.40
C LYS A 13 10.41 -0.26 -12.89
N TRP A 14 11.56 0.01 -12.26
CA TRP A 14 11.58 0.16 -10.82
C TRP A 14 10.74 1.37 -10.39
N MET A 15 10.86 2.46 -11.15
CA MET A 15 10.10 3.67 -10.85
C MET A 15 8.61 3.44 -11.04
N LEU A 16 8.23 2.70 -12.08
CA LEU A 16 6.82 2.42 -12.32
C LEU A 16 6.24 1.50 -11.26
N GLY A 17 7.07 0.78 -10.54
CA GLY A 17 6.59 -0.06 -9.44
C GLY A 17 6.44 0.65 -8.11
N GLN A 18 6.66 1.96 -8.07
CA GLN A 18 6.59 2.70 -6.81
C GLN A 18 5.24 2.60 -6.12
N ILE A 19 4.17 2.75 -6.88
CA ILE A 19 2.84 2.73 -6.28
C ILE A 19 2.58 1.37 -5.65
N TYR A 20 2.94 0.31 -6.35
CA TYR A 20 2.75 -1.03 -5.83
C TYR A 20 3.48 -1.22 -4.49
N ARG A 21 4.73 -0.76 -4.43
CA ARG A 21 5.52 -0.92 -3.21
C ARG A 21 4.94 -0.11 -2.05
N GLU A 22 4.49 1.12 -2.33
CA GLU A 22 3.94 1.96 -1.28
C GLU A 22 2.57 1.46 -0.83
N GLU A 23 1.75 0.98 -1.77
CA GLU A 23 0.46 0.41 -1.41
C GLU A 23 0.63 -0.87 -0.60
N LYS A 24 1.61 -1.68 -0.93
CA LYS A 24 1.88 -2.88 -0.18
C LYS A 24 2.28 -2.55 1.26
N ARG A 25 3.09 -1.53 1.43
CA ARG A 25 3.49 -1.10 2.76
C ARG A 25 2.29 -0.58 3.55
N LYS A 26 1.42 0.19 2.89
CA LYS A 26 0.22 0.69 3.53
C LYS A 26 -0.67 -0.46 3.98
N LYS A 27 -0.82 -1.47 3.13
CA LYS A 27 -1.62 -2.64 3.46
C LYS A 27 -1.05 -3.37 4.67
N GLN A 28 0.27 -3.48 4.74
CA GLN A 28 0.90 -4.12 5.90
C GLN A 28 0.60 -3.36 7.18
N LEU A 29 0.61 -2.03 7.13
CA LEU A 29 0.27 -1.23 8.29
C LEU A 29 -1.19 -1.39 8.67
N ASP A 30 -2.08 -1.43 7.69
CA ASP A 30 -3.50 -1.67 7.95
C ASP A 30 -3.70 -3.01 8.64
N GLU A 31 -3.01 -4.04 8.18
CA GLU A 31 -3.12 -5.37 8.79
C GLU A 31 -2.60 -5.38 10.22
N ARG A 32 -1.54 -4.64 10.47
CA ARG A 32 -1.01 -4.55 11.83
C ARG A 32 -1.99 -3.84 12.74
N LEU A 33 -2.65 -2.80 12.24
CA LEU A 33 -3.65 -2.09 13.03
C LEU A 33 -4.80 -3.02 13.40
N VAL A 34 -5.25 -3.82 12.43
CA VAL A 34 -6.34 -4.76 12.69
C VAL A 34 -5.94 -5.76 13.76
N ARG A 35 -4.71 -6.28 13.71
CA ARG A 35 -4.25 -7.23 14.71
C ARG A 35 -4.21 -6.62 16.11
N ILE A 36 -3.78 -5.37 16.21
CA ILE A 36 -3.72 -4.72 17.50
C ILE A 36 -5.12 -4.46 18.03
N ALA A 37 -6.05 -4.07 17.14
CA ALA A 37 -7.42 -3.87 17.54
C ALA A 37 -8.04 -5.17 18.04
N GLU A 38 -7.70 -6.28 17.40
CA GLU A 38 -8.19 -7.57 17.82
C GLU A 38 -7.65 -7.96 19.20
N GLU A 39 -6.41 -7.61 19.47
CA GLU A 39 -5.85 -7.83 20.79
C GLU A 39 -6.65 -7.10 21.86
N MET A 40 -7.09 -5.92 21.54
CA MET A 40 -7.86 -5.13 22.48
C MET A 40 -9.20 -5.79 22.76
N ASP A 41 -9.84 -6.31 21.72
CA ASP A 41 -11.13 -6.95 21.88
C ASP A 41 -11.04 -8.32 22.51
N ALA A 42 -10.03 -9.09 22.13
CA ALA A 42 -9.92 -10.45 22.58
C ALA A 42 -9.82 -10.57 24.10
N PRO A 43 -8.96 -9.83 24.74
CA PRO A 43 -8.90 -9.93 26.19
C PRO A 43 -10.19 -9.54 26.86
N ILE A 44 -10.85 -8.57 26.32
CA ILE A 44 -12.10 -8.16 26.89
C ILE A 44 -13.10 -9.30 26.86
N GLY A 45 -13.19 -9.92 25.74
CA GLY A 45 -14.07 -11.04 25.66
C GLY A 45 -13.56 -12.21 26.43
N GLY A 46 -12.33 -12.34 26.41
CA GLY A 46 -11.88 -13.45 27.01
C GLY A 46 -11.67 -13.34 28.34
N VAL A 47 -11.30 -13.02 28.70
CA VAL A 47 -10.99 -13.29 29.73
C VAL A 47 -10.96 -12.64 30.71
N GLY A 48 -11.05 -12.25 30.54
CA GLY A 48 -11.16 -11.69 31.39
C GLY A 48 -10.55 -11.70 32.41
N TYR A 49 -10.56 -11.87 32.67
CA TYR A 49 -10.26 -11.55 33.31
C TYR A 49 -9.62 -11.30 34.19
N ARG A 50 -9.26 -11.38 34.07
CA ARG A 50 -8.58 -11.31 34.84
C ARG A 50 -8.41 -10.30 35.43
N PRO A 51 -8.53 -10.06 35.92
CA PRO A 51 -8.46 -9.07 36.46
C PRO A 51 -7.50 -8.55 37.05
N LEU A 52 -7.23 -8.71 37.37
CA LEU A 52 -6.52 -8.23 37.84
C LEU A 52 -5.86 -7.48 38.09
N PRO A 53 -5.82 -7.38 38.27
CA PRO A 53 -5.23 -6.69 38.62
C PRO A 53 -4.17 -6.13 38.57
N ARG A 54 -3.85 -6.34 38.64
CA ARG A 54 -2.94 -5.98 38.59
C ARG A 54 -2.49 -5.05 38.29
N SER A 55 -2.72 -5.14 38.04
CA SER A 55 -2.37 -4.40 37.71
C SER A 55 -1.87 -3.52 37.94
N SER A 56 -1.92 -3.57 38.12
CA SER A 56 -1.50 -2.71 38.52
C SER A 56 -0.54 -2.16 38.06
N SER A 57 -0.03 -2.36 38.25
CA SER A 57 0.95 -1.76 37.99
C SER A 57 1.03 -1.32 36.77
N GLY A 58 1.74 -0.95 36.53
CA GLY A 58 1.98 -0.35 35.45
C GLY A 58 1.49 -0.91 34.35
N GLU A 59 1.24 -1.90 34.59
CA GLU A 59 0.89 -2.48 33.60
C GLU A 59 -0.40 -2.26 33.37
N GLY A 60 -1.00 -1.86 34.18
CA GLY A 60 -2.28 -1.46 33.89
C GLY A 60 -2.32 -0.85 32.61
N ASN A 61 -1.29 -0.64 32.16
CA ASN A 61 -1.24 -0.06 30.97
C ASN A 61 -1.63 -0.89 29.85
N GLY A 62 -2.14 -2.05 29.99
CA GLY A 62 -2.54 -2.87 28.88
C GLY A 62 -3.38 -2.14 27.87
N ALA A 63 -4.54 -1.60 28.29
CA ALA A 63 -5.43 -0.92 27.36
C ALA A 63 -4.81 0.38 26.86
N ALA A 64 -4.22 1.15 27.77
CA ALA A 64 -3.61 2.40 27.36
C ALA A 64 -2.45 2.18 26.39
N SER A 65 -1.67 1.14 26.65
CA SER A 65 -0.55 0.82 25.77
C SER A 65 -1.05 0.42 24.40
N ILE A 66 -2.13 -0.33 24.33
CA ILE A 66 -2.69 -0.75 23.04
C ILE A 66 -3.21 0.48 22.29
N ILE A 67 -3.87 1.39 22.97
CA ILE A 67 -4.37 2.61 22.34
C ILE A 67 -3.21 3.43 21.78
N LEU A 68 -2.12 3.53 22.52
CA LEU A 68 -0.96 4.26 22.02
C LEU A 68 -0.35 3.59 20.80
N LYS A 69 -0.30 2.26 20.80
CA LYS A 69 0.20 1.53 19.65
C LYS A 69 -0.69 1.74 18.44
N MET A 70 -2.01 1.71 18.63
CA MET A 70 -2.93 1.96 17.54
C MET A 70 -2.77 3.36 17.01
N SER A 71 -2.65 4.34 17.90
CA SER A 71 -2.46 5.72 17.49
C SER A 71 -1.17 5.89 16.68
N ASP A 72 -0.10 5.26 17.13
CA ASP A 72 1.17 5.33 16.41
C ASP A 72 1.05 4.71 15.01
N ILE A 73 0.37 3.59 14.90
CA ILE A 73 0.20 2.94 13.60
C ILE A 73 -0.72 3.76 12.71
N GLU A 74 -1.78 4.33 13.26
CA GLU A 74 -2.65 5.19 12.47
C GLU A 74 -1.89 6.37 11.91
N GLU A 75 -0.99 6.94 12.68
CA GLU A 75 -0.17 8.05 12.20
C GLU A 75 0.75 7.59 11.08
N ARG A 76 1.31 6.40 11.21
CA ARG A 76 2.17 5.85 10.16
C ARG A 76 1.37 5.55 8.90
N ILE A 77 0.13 5.10 9.05
CA ILE A 77 -0.74 4.87 7.90
C ILE A 77 -1.04 6.19 7.18
N TYR A 78 -1.29 7.24 7.94
CA TYR A 78 -1.53 8.54 7.36
C TYR A 78 -0.32 9.02 6.56
N THR A 79 0.87 8.90 7.14
CA THR A 79 2.09 9.28 6.46
C THR A 79 2.32 8.41 5.22
N GLN A 80 2.03 7.11 5.34
CA GLN A 80 2.21 6.21 4.22
C GLN A 80 1.22 6.50 3.10
N LYS A 81 0.02 6.93 3.45
CA LYS A 81 -0.96 7.33 2.45
C LYS A 81 -0.42 8.50 1.62
N GLU A 82 0.26 9.44 2.28
CA GLU A 82 0.88 10.53 1.55
C GLU A 82 1.97 10.03 0.61
N GLU A 83 2.73 9.01 1.04
CA GLU A 83 3.75 8.44 0.18
C GLU A 83 3.14 7.76 -1.04
N VAL A 84 1.99 7.10 -0.87
CA VAL A 84 1.27 6.54 -2.02
C VAL A 84 0.87 7.65 -2.97
N GLU A 85 0.33 8.74 -2.46
CA GLU A 85 -0.09 9.85 -3.29
C GLU A 85 1.08 10.45 -4.06
N LYS A 86 2.23 10.61 -3.40
CA LYS A 86 3.43 11.09 -4.07
C LYS A 86 3.89 10.14 -5.16
N ALA A 87 3.81 8.83 -4.88
CA ALA A 87 4.19 7.84 -5.87
C ALA A 87 3.28 7.92 -7.09
N ILE A 88 1.98 8.12 -6.88
CA ILE A 88 1.05 8.24 -7.99
C ILE A 88 1.43 9.43 -8.87
N VAL A 89 1.72 10.58 -8.26
CA VAL A 89 2.11 11.76 -9.02
C VAL A 89 3.39 11.51 -9.80
N ARG A 90 4.37 10.86 -9.18
CA ARG A 90 5.63 10.58 -9.87
C ARG A 90 5.43 9.65 -11.07
N VAL A 91 4.57 8.64 -10.92
CA VAL A 91 4.29 7.75 -12.04
C VAL A 91 3.52 8.48 -13.12
N MET A 92 2.57 9.33 -12.73
CA MET A 92 1.86 10.14 -13.72
C MET A 92 2.80 11.05 -14.50
N ASP A 93 3.78 11.63 -13.81
CA ASP A 93 4.78 12.46 -14.48
C ASP A 93 5.56 11.65 -15.51
N ILE A 94 5.90 10.42 -15.16
CA ILE A 94 6.60 9.55 -16.11
C ILE A 94 5.71 9.27 -17.32
N LEU A 95 4.45 8.97 -17.08
CA LEU A 95 3.54 8.63 -18.16
C LEU A 95 3.17 9.85 -19.03
N ASP A 96 3.41 11.04 -18.51
CA ASP A 96 3.17 12.24 -19.30
C ASP A 96 4.08 12.33 -20.53
N TYR A 97 5.13 11.51 -20.58
CA TYR A 97 5.93 11.43 -21.79
C TYR A 97 5.21 10.69 -22.92
N LEU A 98 4.11 10.01 -22.60
CA LEU A 98 3.31 9.34 -23.63
C LEU A 98 2.16 10.24 -24.03
N PRO A 99 1.70 10.17 -25.29
CA PRO A 99 0.56 10.97 -25.72
C PRO A 99 -0.65 10.68 -24.84
N GLN A 100 -1.42 11.72 -24.58
CA GLN A 100 -2.54 11.66 -23.65
C GLN A 100 -3.55 10.56 -24.01
N ASP A 101 -3.84 10.42 -25.28
CA ASP A 101 -4.84 9.47 -25.73
C ASP A 101 -4.24 8.25 -26.40
N SER A 102 -2.99 7.94 -26.10
CA SER A 102 -2.37 6.75 -26.68
C SER A 102 -2.79 5.51 -25.90
N LEU A 103 -2.83 4.41 -26.61
CA LEU A 103 -3.15 3.13 -26.01
C LEU A 103 -2.07 2.73 -24.99
N GLU A 104 -0.83 3.02 -25.32
CA GLU A 104 0.28 2.72 -24.43
C GLU A 104 0.11 3.40 -23.08
N ARG A 105 -0.31 4.66 -23.11
CA ARG A 105 -0.51 5.39 -21.87
C ARG A 105 -1.66 4.78 -21.07
N GLU A 106 -2.74 4.43 -21.73
CA GLU A 106 -3.88 3.84 -21.06
C GLU A 106 -3.51 2.52 -20.41
N ILE A 107 -2.77 1.68 -21.11
CA ILE A 107 -2.32 0.40 -20.56
C ILE A 107 -1.42 0.63 -19.34
N CYS A 108 -0.50 1.58 -19.45
CA CYS A 108 0.41 1.86 -18.34
C CYS A 108 -0.34 2.41 -17.13
N GLU A 109 -1.34 3.26 -17.34
CA GLU A 109 -2.12 3.77 -16.23
C GLU A 109 -2.87 2.64 -15.53
N LEU A 110 -3.50 1.78 -16.30
CA LEU A 110 -4.23 0.67 -15.71
C LEU A 110 -3.30 -0.28 -14.94
N ARG A 111 -2.13 -0.54 -15.49
CA ARG A 111 -1.22 -1.49 -14.86
C ARG A 111 -0.46 -0.91 -13.69
N HIS A 112 0.04 0.32 -13.82
CA HIS A 112 0.98 0.85 -12.84
C HIS A 112 0.34 1.81 -11.84
N ILE A 113 -0.77 2.44 -12.17
CA ILE A 113 -1.46 3.31 -11.23
C ILE A 113 -2.63 2.58 -10.59
N ASP A 114 -3.46 1.94 -11.41
CA ASP A 114 -4.63 1.24 -10.92
C ASP A 114 -4.31 -0.18 -10.50
N MET A 115 -3.12 -0.65 -10.85
CA MET A 115 -2.60 -1.96 -10.45
C MET A 115 -3.50 -3.11 -10.86
N LYS A 116 -4.06 -3.00 -12.05
CA LYS A 116 -4.94 -4.05 -12.54
C LYS A 116 -4.13 -5.21 -13.11
N PRO A 117 -4.61 -6.44 -12.94
CA PRO A 117 -3.93 -7.58 -13.54
C PRO A 117 -4.07 -7.52 -15.06
N TRP A 118 -3.12 -8.14 -15.73
CA TRP A 118 -3.11 -8.11 -17.19
C TRP A 118 -4.40 -8.65 -17.80
N LYS A 119 -5.01 -9.63 -17.15
CA LYS A 119 -6.27 -10.18 -17.63
C LYS A 119 -7.35 -9.10 -17.70
N ASP A 120 -7.47 -8.31 -16.64
CA ASP A 120 -8.47 -7.25 -16.59
C ASP A 120 -8.18 -6.18 -17.62
N ILE A 121 -6.90 -5.89 -17.83
CA ILE A 121 -6.51 -4.89 -18.83
C ILE A 121 -6.90 -5.36 -20.22
N GLN A 122 -6.66 -6.63 -20.53
CA GLN A 122 -7.02 -7.18 -21.83
C GLN A 122 -8.52 -7.10 -22.06
N GLU A 123 -9.31 -7.30 -21.02
CA GLU A 123 -10.76 -7.24 -21.14
C GLU A 123 -11.25 -5.81 -21.27
N SER A 124 -10.56 -4.86 -20.65
CA SER A 124 -10.98 -3.47 -20.68
C SER A 124 -10.66 -2.77 -22.00
N ILE A 125 -9.62 -3.21 -22.67
CA ILE A 125 -9.11 -2.53 -23.84
C ILE A 125 -9.46 -3.34 -25.07
N PRO A 126 -10.22 -2.77 -26.00
CA PRO A 126 -10.62 -3.50 -27.21
C PRO A 126 -9.46 -3.61 -28.17
N MET A 127 -8.60 -4.60 -27.93
CA MET A 127 -7.47 -4.84 -28.79
C MET A 127 -7.65 -6.16 -29.53
N SER A 128 -7.20 -6.15 -30.74
CA SER A 128 -7.21 -7.39 -31.49
C SER A 128 -6.08 -8.29 -31.00
N ARG A 129 -6.40 -9.57 -30.88
CA ARG A 129 -5.38 -10.46 -30.44
C ARG A 129 -4.28 -10.64 -31.41
N SER A 130 -4.55 -10.43 -32.66
CA SER A 130 -3.52 -10.57 -33.67
C SER A 130 -2.51 -9.45 -33.60
N GLN A 131 -2.74 -8.52 -32.77
CA GLN A 131 -1.78 -7.45 -32.57
C GLN A 131 -0.95 -7.66 -31.29
#